data_5687d1c38f3e389fc9fd30fe982948e6
#
_entry.id   5687d1c38f3e389fc9fd30fe982948e6
#
_cell.length_a   1.000
_cell.length_b   1.000
_cell.length_c   1.000
_cell.angle_alpha   90.00
_cell.angle_beta   90.00
_cell.angle_gamma   90.00
#
_symmetry.space_group_name_H-M   'P 1'
#
loop_
_entity.id
_entity.type
_entity.pdbx_description
1 polymer ?
#
loop_
_entity_poly.entity_id
_entity_poly.type
_entity_poly.pdbx_seq_one_letter_code
_entity_poly.pdbx_strand_id
1 'polypeptide(L)'
;MVKIGVYSLCLGIMVSYLGGSVLHAQDNTLKQCLTEQVKAMQAVANNKLPKQGAFFQPFDPTYQKYQQIHRDWAECVKGHQMPLSSFKTLTGEFYDSSSLAGKVLVINFWFMSCAPCVAEMPALNKLVENYKGKDVLFLGFSTDKAEQLKPAFFQQHPFDFNIIADSRDIAKSFYFLGSPTTYIVDQGGVIQNAWVGGIGLGQRALEPYDRAKAAIDKLLLTAHK
;
A
#
# COMPACT_ATOMS: atom_id res chain seq x y z
N MET A 1 57.29 -7.53 -49.01
CA MET A 1 56.89 -8.09 -47.72
C MET A 1 56.32 -6.96 -46.87
N VAL A 2 55.00 -6.87 -46.81
CA VAL A 2 54.29 -5.84 -46.01
C VAL A 2 53.64 -6.57 -44.86
N LYS A 3 54.02 -6.20 -43.61
CA LYS A 3 53.39 -6.71 -42.39
C LYS A 3 52.18 -5.87 -42.05
N ILE A 4 51.03 -6.50 -42.06
CA ILE A 4 49.76 -5.90 -41.62
C ILE A 4 49.61 -6.15 -40.12
N GLY A 5 49.64 -5.09 -39.30
CA GLY A 5 49.39 -5.13 -37.88
C GLY A 5 47.89 -5.11 -37.60
N VAL A 6 47.45 -6.14 -36.88
CA VAL A 6 46.07 -6.25 -36.39
C VAL A 6 45.94 -5.46 -35.07
N TYR A 7 45.23 -4.33 -35.11
CA TYR A 7 44.82 -3.63 -33.87
C TYR A 7 43.52 -4.23 -33.35
N SER A 8 43.62 -4.90 -32.23
CA SER A 8 42.49 -5.38 -31.45
C SER A 8 41.84 -4.22 -30.72
N LEU A 9 40.67 -3.76 -31.16
CA LEU A 9 39.85 -2.81 -30.43
C LEU A 9 39.14 -3.55 -29.29
N CYS A 10 39.58 -3.36 -28.04
CA CYS A 10 38.80 -3.68 -26.87
C CYS A 10 37.66 -2.66 -26.72
N LEU A 11 36.43 -3.03 -27.14
CA LEU A 11 35.22 -2.29 -26.75
C LEU A 11 34.95 -2.51 -25.27
N GLY A 12 35.35 -1.55 -24.45
CA GLY A 12 34.94 -1.47 -23.05
C GLY A 12 33.45 -1.11 -22.98
N ILE A 13 32.63 -2.09 -22.63
CA ILE A 13 31.21 -1.86 -22.29
C ILE A 13 31.17 -1.10 -20.96
N MET A 14 30.97 0.23 -21.05
CA MET A 14 30.55 1.02 -19.89
C MET A 14 29.14 0.60 -19.51
N VAL A 15 28.98 -0.25 -18.50
CA VAL A 15 27.71 -0.45 -17.81
C VAL A 15 27.46 0.78 -16.96
N SER A 16 26.75 1.74 -17.52
CA SER A 16 26.28 2.92 -16.81
C SER A 16 25.27 2.49 -15.76
N TYR A 17 25.56 2.76 -14.49
CA TYR A 17 24.66 2.62 -13.37
C TYR A 17 23.42 3.51 -13.57
N LEU A 18 22.31 2.94 -14.04
CA LEU A 18 21.00 3.60 -14.18
C LEU A 18 20.10 3.43 -12.96
N GLY A 19 20.64 2.96 -11.82
CA GLY A 19 19.84 2.67 -10.63
C GLY A 19 19.17 3.88 -9.96
N GLY A 20 19.76 5.09 -10.08
CA GLY A 20 19.22 6.28 -9.42
C GLY A 20 18.05 6.93 -10.15
N SER A 21 18.02 6.86 -11.48
CA SER A 21 17.01 7.54 -12.29
C SER A 21 15.64 6.87 -12.27
N VAL A 22 15.59 5.55 -12.11
CA VAL A 22 14.34 4.77 -12.10
C VAL A 22 13.54 5.02 -10.82
N LEU A 23 14.19 5.05 -9.65
CA LEU A 23 13.54 5.33 -8.38
C LEU A 23 12.92 6.74 -8.33
N HIS A 24 13.61 7.75 -8.86
CA HIS A 24 13.08 9.13 -8.94
C HIS A 24 11.90 9.28 -9.90
N ALA A 25 11.89 8.53 -11.00
CA ALA A 25 10.79 8.55 -11.96
C ALA A 25 9.52 7.90 -11.38
N GLN A 26 9.66 6.85 -10.59
CA GLN A 26 8.56 6.15 -9.93
C GLN A 26 7.93 6.97 -8.81
N ASP A 27 8.75 7.65 -8.00
CA ASP A 27 8.29 8.56 -6.94
C ASP A 27 7.42 9.70 -7.52
N ASN A 28 7.81 10.24 -8.66
CA ASN A 28 7.03 11.27 -9.35
C ASN A 28 5.66 10.78 -9.82
N THR A 29 5.51 9.51 -10.22
CA THR A 29 4.23 8.98 -10.73
C THR A 29 3.22 8.70 -9.61
N LEU A 30 3.62 8.09 -8.50
CA LEU A 30 2.76 7.93 -7.32
C LEU A 30 2.35 9.29 -6.73
N LYS A 31 3.29 10.24 -6.68
CA LYS A 31 3.01 11.62 -6.28
C LYS A 31 2.01 12.30 -7.20
N GLN A 32 2.05 12.03 -8.50
CA GLN A 32 1.08 12.54 -9.45
C GLN A 32 -0.31 11.97 -9.17
N CYS A 33 -0.45 10.66 -8.92
CA CYS A 33 -1.72 10.05 -8.55
C CYS A 33 -2.36 10.72 -7.33
N LEU A 34 -1.56 11.00 -6.29
CA LEU A 34 -2.05 11.75 -5.12
C LEU A 34 -2.45 13.19 -5.50
N THR A 35 -1.67 13.86 -6.32
CA THR A 35 -1.96 15.24 -6.74
C THR A 35 -3.29 15.34 -7.49
N GLU A 36 -3.56 14.42 -8.41
CA GLU A 36 -4.83 14.35 -9.13
C GLU A 36 -6.00 14.04 -8.18
N GLN A 37 -5.80 13.10 -7.24
CA GLN A 37 -6.79 12.80 -6.21
C GLN A 37 -7.13 14.02 -5.35
N VAL A 38 -6.10 14.77 -4.88
CA VAL A 38 -6.30 15.97 -4.07
C VAL A 38 -7.09 17.04 -4.84
N LYS A 39 -6.73 17.29 -6.10
CA LYS A 39 -7.46 18.25 -6.97
C LYS A 39 -8.91 17.85 -7.13
N ALA A 40 -9.19 16.58 -7.40
CA ALA A 40 -10.55 16.07 -7.55
C ALA A 40 -11.36 16.20 -6.24
N MET A 41 -10.76 15.90 -5.09
CA MET A 41 -11.36 16.08 -3.77
C MET A 41 -11.69 17.55 -3.49
N GLN A 42 -10.79 18.47 -3.80
CA GLN A 42 -11.00 19.90 -3.63
C GLN A 42 -12.15 20.42 -4.52
N ALA A 43 -12.22 19.94 -5.76
CA ALA A 43 -13.31 20.31 -6.68
C ALA A 43 -14.69 19.87 -6.14
N VAL A 44 -14.78 18.71 -5.49
CA VAL A 44 -16.01 18.26 -4.82
C VAL A 44 -16.30 19.10 -3.58
N ALA A 45 -15.28 19.39 -2.76
CA ALA A 45 -15.42 20.19 -1.53
C ALA A 45 -15.92 21.61 -1.80
N ASN A 46 -15.44 22.25 -2.86
CA ASN A 46 -15.84 23.61 -3.26
C ASN A 46 -17.31 23.68 -3.77
N ASN A 47 -17.91 22.54 -4.14
CA ASN A 47 -19.28 22.43 -4.62
C ASN A 47 -20.34 22.08 -3.55
N LYS A 48 -20.11 22.47 -2.29
CA LYS A 48 -20.93 22.23 -1.09
C LYS A 48 -20.71 20.85 -0.45
N LEU A 49 -19.79 20.82 0.52
CA LEU A 49 -19.76 19.73 1.50
C LEU A 49 -21.07 19.72 2.31
N PRO A 50 -21.64 18.54 2.59
CA PRO A 50 -22.67 18.42 3.61
C PRO A 50 -22.10 18.93 4.95
N LYS A 51 -22.96 19.56 5.75
CA LYS A 51 -22.57 20.08 7.08
C LYS A 51 -21.91 18.96 7.90
N GLN A 52 -20.86 19.32 8.64
CA GLN A 52 -20.17 18.41 9.56
C GLN A 52 -21.18 17.60 10.38
N GLY A 53 -21.11 16.26 10.33
CA GLY A 53 -22.02 15.36 11.03
C GLY A 53 -23.11 14.70 10.17
N ALA A 54 -23.28 15.09 8.91
CA ALA A 54 -24.13 14.34 8.00
C ALA A 54 -23.41 13.05 7.58
N PHE A 55 -23.92 11.90 8.01
CA PHE A 55 -23.47 10.62 7.47
C PHE A 55 -23.77 10.58 5.98
N PHE A 56 -22.74 10.36 5.16
CA PHE A 56 -22.92 10.14 3.73
C PHE A 56 -23.81 8.92 3.51
N GLN A 57 -24.98 9.15 2.94
CA GLN A 57 -25.83 8.04 2.53
C GLN A 57 -25.27 7.41 1.26
N PRO A 58 -25.36 6.08 1.08
CA PRO A 58 -24.80 5.38 -0.08
C PRO A 58 -25.31 5.92 -1.44
N PHE A 59 -26.49 6.55 -1.45
CA PHE A 59 -27.11 7.14 -2.64
C PHE A 59 -26.83 8.65 -2.79
N ASP A 60 -26.08 9.28 -1.87
CA ASP A 60 -25.72 10.69 -1.99
C ASP A 60 -24.75 10.88 -3.18
N PRO A 61 -25.05 11.77 -4.13
CA PRO A 61 -24.20 12.00 -5.29
C PRO A 61 -22.76 12.45 -4.91
N THR A 62 -22.61 13.17 -3.80
CA THR A 62 -21.31 13.62 -3.29
C THR A 62 -20.52 12.45 -2.77
N TYR A 63 -21.18 11.55 -2.01
CA TYR A 63 -20.57 10.29 -1.57
C TYR A 63 -20.07 9.45 -2.75
N GLN A 64 -20.92 9.28 -3.78
CA GLN A 64 -20.53 8.52 -4.98
C GLN A 64 -19.34 9.14 -5.72
N LYS A 65 -19.25 10.47 -5.78
CA LYS A 65 -18.07 11.17 -6.33
C LYS A 65 -16.82 10.90 -5.53
N TYR A 66 -16.86 10.95 -4.20
CA TYR A 66 -15.71 10.58 -3.36
C TYR A 66 -15.29 9.14 -3.59
N GLN A 67 -16.25 8.23 -3.68
CA GLN A 67 -15.93 6.82 -3.99
C GLN A 67 -15.28 6.68 -5.36
N GLN A 68 -15.73 7.43 -6.37
CA GLN A 68 -15.11 7.40 -7.68
C GLN A 68 -13.67 7.93 -7.64
N ILE A 69 -13.43 9.05 -6.96
CA ILE A 69 -12.08 9.63 -6.82
C ILE A 69 -11.11 8.62 -6.15
N HIS A 70 -11.58 7.87 -5.15
CA HIS A 70 -10.77 6.82 -4.53
C HIS A 70 -10.49 5.65 -5.48
N ARG A 71 -11.47 5.25 -6.31
CA ARG A 71 -11.25 4.22 -7.34
C ARG A 71 -10.26 4.67 -8.40
N ASP A 72 -10.39 5.91 -8.89
CA ASP A 72 -9.49 6.48 -9.91
C ASP A 72 -8.05 6.55 -9.38
N TRP A 73 -7.87 6.94 -8.12
CA TRP A 73 -6.57 6.89 -7.46
C TRP A 73 -6.03 5.46 -7.35
N ALA A 74 -6.85 4.50 -6.96
CA ALA A 74 -6.45 3.11 -6.83
C ALA A 74 -5.99 2.50 -8.18
N GLU A 75 -6.67 2.82 -9.27
CA GLU A 75 -6.25 2.42 -10.61
C GLU A 75 -4.98 3.16 -11.06
N CYS A 76 -4.80 4.43 -10.66
CA CYS A 76 -3.59 5.19 -10.97
C CYS A 76 -2.35 4.59 -10.30
N VAL A 77 -2.40 4.19 -9.04
CA VAL A 77 -1.24 3.64 -8.32
C VAL A 77 -0.90 2.21 -8.72
N LYS A 78 -1.82 1.51 -9.34
CA LYS A 78 -1.65 0.13 -9.80
C LYS A 78 -0.60 0.04 -10.91
N GLY A 79 0.24 -1.00 -10.84
CA GLY A 79 1.35 -1.22 -11.78
C GLY A 79 2.64 -0.48 -11.41
N HIS A 80 2.64 0.36 -10.36
CA HIS A 80 3.86 1.00 -9.89
C HIS A 80 4.60 0.16 -8.85
N GLN A 81 5.91 0.31 -8.80
CA GLN A 81 6.73 -0.28 -7.73
C GLN A 81 6.38 0.38 -6.39
N MET A 82 6.23 -0.43 -5.33
CA MET A 82 6.07 0.10 -3.99
C MET A 82 7.34 0.84 -3.54
N PRO A 83 7.23 2.00 -2.88
CA PRO A 83 8.37 2.78 -2.42
C PRO A 83 8.86 2.29 -1.02
N LEU A 84 8.98 0.99 -0.82
CA LEU A 84 9.36 0.39 0.45
C LEU A 84 10.76 -0.20 0.37
N SER A 85 11.69 0.23 1.23
CA SER A 85 13.07 -0.25 1.24
C SER A 85 13.34 -1.21 2.41
N SER A 86 13.28 -0.72 3.64
CA SER A 86 13.51 -1.52 4.85
C SER A 86 12.74 -0.95 6.03
N PHE A 87 12.41 -1.81 6.99
CA PHE A 87 11.72 -1.44 8.22
C PHE A 87 11.92 -2.48 9.32
N LYS A 88 11.57 -2.12 10.55
CA LYS A 88 11.61 -2.99 11.72
C LYS A 88 10.23 -3.06 12.37
N THR A 89 9.79 -4.25 12.74
CA THR A 89 8.52 -4.46 13.44
C THR A 89 8.64 -4.12 14.93
N LEU A 90 7.50 -4.00 15.62
CA LEU A 90 7.46 -3.86 17.08
C LEU A 90 8.07 -5.06 17.81
N THR A 91 8.03 -6.25 17.22
CA THR A 91 8.66 -7.47 17.75
C THR A 91 10.15 -7.55 17.48
N GLY A 92 10.70 -6.60 16.71
CA GLY A 92 12.12 -6.48 16.42
C GLY A 92 12.59 -7.17 15.16
N GLU A 93 11.69 -7.79 14.39
CA GLU A 93 12.01 -8.38 13.09
C GLU A 93 12.37 -7.29 12.08
N PHE A 94 13.43 -7.53 11.32
CA PHE A 94 13.89 -6.61 10.28
C PHE A 94 13.56 -7.15 8.90
N TYR A 95 13.01 -6.30 8.07
CA TYR A 95 12.70 -6.59 6.67
C TYR A 95 13.41 -5.60 5.75
N ASP A 96 13.88 -6.11 4.63
CA ASP A 96 14.47 -5.35 3.52
C ASP A 96 13.95 -5.89 2.18
N SER A 97 14.41 -5.31 1.09
CA SER A 97 13.97 -5.72 -0.25
C SER A 97 14.23 -7.22 -0.53
N SER A 98 15.27 -7.82 0.05
CA SER A 98 15.59 -9.23 -0.17
C SER A 98 14.63 -10.15 0.58
N SER A 99 14.28 -9.82 1.81
CA SER A 99 13.34 -10.58 2.65
C SER A 99 11.87 -10.44 2.21
N LEU A 100 11.56 -9.36 1.47
CA LEU A 100 10.23 -9.11 0.90
C LEU A 100 10.04 -9.78 -0.47
N ALA A 101 11.13 -9.98 -1.22
CA ALA A 101 11.08 -10.56 -2.57
C ALA A 101 10.43 -11.95 -2.57
N GLY A 102 9.63 -12.23 -3.59
CA GLY A 102 8.91 -13.50 -3.74
C GLY A 102 7.66 -13.65 -2.88
N LYS A 103 7.32 -12.67 -2.06
CA LYS A 103 6.12 -12.68 -1.21
C LYS A 103 5.05 -11.74 -1.77
N VAL A 104 3.80 -12.14 -1.64
CA VAL A 104 2.67 -11.20 -1.77
C VAL A 104 2.59 -10.39 -0.49
N LEU A 105 2.56 -9.05 -0.60
CA LEU A 105 2.46 -8.19 0.57
C LEU A 105 1.06 -7.61 0.68
N VAL A 106 0.50 -7.67 1.89
CA VAL A 106 -0.71 -6.97 2.29
C VAL A 106 -0.30 -5.85 3.24
N ILE A 107 -0.29 -4.63 2.74
CA ILE A 107 0.17 -3.44 3.46
C ILE A 107 -1.05 -2.63 3.87
N ASN A 108 -1.23 -2.41 5.18
CA ASN A 108 -2.31 -1.60 5.73
C ASN A 108 -1.73 -0.42 6.52
N PHE A 109 -2.16 0.79 6.17
CA PHE A 109 -1.80 2.02 6.89
C PHE A 109 -2.92 2.41 7.85
N TRP A 110 -2.58 2.58 9.13
CA TRP A 110 -3.54 2.79 10.20
C TRP A 110 -2.99 3.64 11.35
N PHE A 111 -3.82 3.97 12.33
CA PHE A 111 -3.43 4.54 13.62
C PHE A 111 -4.50 4.23 14.69
N MET A 112 -4.12 4.25 15.97
CA MET A 112 -4.97 3.79 17.10
C MET A 112 -6.31 4.53 17.19
N SER A 113 -6.32 5.84 17.00
CA SER A 113 -7.55 6.65 17.12
C SER A 113 -8.40 6.66 15.84
N CYS A 114 -8.02 5.88 14.82
CA CYS A 114 -8.77 5.73 13.58
C CYS A 114 -9.88 4.69 13.76
N ALA A 115 -11.08 5.11 14.11
CA ALA A 115 -12.20 4.21 14.34
C ALA A 115 -12.49 3.27 13.15
N PRO A 116 -12.49 3.73 11.87
CA PRO A 116 -12.67 2.81 10.74
C PRO A 116 -11.51 1.82 10.57
N CYS A 117 -10.26 2.21 10.94
CA CYS A 117 -9.13 1.28 10.89
C CYS A 117 -9.33 0.12 11.89
N VAL A 118 -9.72 0.46 13.11
CA VAL A 118 -10.00 -0.53 14.16
C VAL A 118 -11.18 -1.44 13.76
N ALA A 119 -12.21 -0.88 13.12
CA ALA A 119 -13.38 -1.64 12.71
C ALA A 119 -13.09 -2.70 11.63
N GLU A 120 -12.04 -2.52 10.79
CA GLU A 120 -11.69 -3.50 9.76
C GLU A 120 -10.71 -4.59 10.23
N MET A 121 -10.03 -4.41 11.39
CA MET A 121 -9.04 -5.37 11.90
C MET A 121 -9.55 -6.81 12.00
N PRO A 122 -10.76 -7.08 12.50
CA PRO A 122 -11.27 -8.45 12.56
C PRO A 122 -11.43 -9.11 11.18
N ALA A 123 -11.78 -8.34 10.15
CA ALA A 123 -11.85 -8.84 8.78
C ALA A 123 -10.47 -9.11 8.20
N LEU A 124 -9.49 -8.23 8.48
CA LEU A 124 -8.12 -8.39 8.05
C LEU A 124 -7.42 -9.57 8.74
N ASN A 125 -7.70 -9.83 10.03
CA ASN A 125 -7.15 -10.98 10.74
C ASN A 125 -7.59 -12.31 10.12
N LYS A 126 -8.80 -12.41 9.56
CA LYS A 126 -9.23 -13.60 8.80
C LYS A 126 -8.34 -13.89 7.59
N LEU A 127 -7.75 -12.86 6.98
CA LEU A 127 -6.79 -13.06 5.90
C LEU A 127 -5.51 -13.70 6.42
N VAL A 128 -4.97 -13.21 7.54
CA VAL A 128 -3.77 -13.79 8.18
C VAL A 128 -3.96 -15.28 8.43
N GLU A 129 -5.11 -15.67 8.99
CA GLU A 129 -5.44 -17.06 9.26
C GLU A 129 -5.55 -17.89 7.96
N ASN A 130 -6.24 -17.37 6.93
CA ASN A 130 -6.45 -18.09 5.67
C ASN A 130 -5.17 -18.30 4.84
N TYR A 131 -4.20 -17.42 4.99
CA TYR A 131 -2.93 -17.51 4.25
C TYR A 131 -1.75 -17.96 5.11
N LYS A 132 -2.02 -18.50 6.30
CA LYS A 132 -0.98 -19.08 7.16
C LYS A 132 -0.19 -20.16 6.41
N GLY A 133 1.13 -20.03 6.41
CA GLY A 133 2.03 -20.96 5.70
C GLY A 133 2.08 -20.77 4.18
N LYS A 134 1.52 -19.68 3.65
CA LYS A 134 1.69 -19.23 2.26
C LYS A 134 2.72 -18.09 2.20
N ASP A 135 3.26 -17.84 1.01
CA ASP A 135 4.16 -16.71 0.78
C ASP A 135 3.42 -15.38 0.70
N VAL A 136 2.68 -15.08 1.77
CA VAL A 136 1.95 -13.83 1.98
C VAL A 136 2.41 -13.20 3.28
N LEU A 137 2.81 -11.94 3.24
CA LEU A 137 3.26 -11.18 4.41
C LEU A 137 2.28 -10.02 4.69
N PHE A 138 1.81 -9.94 5.92
CA PHE A 138 0.85 -8.95 6.38
C PHE A 138 1.57 -7.89 7.21
N LEU A 139 1.51 -6.62 6.77
CA LEU A 139 2.26 -5.49 7.32
C LEU A 139 1.31 -4.36 7.72
N GLY A 140 1.28 -4.03 9.01
CA GLY A 140 0.47 -2.95 9.57
C GLY A 140 1.33 -1.74 9.93
N PHE A 141 1.40 -0.74 9.05
CA PHE A 141 2.16 0.49 9.26
C PHE A 141 1.34 1.50 10.04
N SER A 142 1.72 1.75 11.31
CA SER A 142 1.08 2.76 12.15
C SER A 142 1.88 4.07 12.16
N THR A 143 1.17 5.18 12.08
CA THR A 143 1.76 6.51 12.31
C THR A 143 1.92 6.85 13.79
N ASP A 144 1.41 6.01 14.69
CA ASP A 144 1.63 6.15 16.13
C ASP A 144 3.07 5.76 16.49
N LYS A 145 3.57 6.34 17.57
CA LYS A 145 4.90 6.01 18.07
C LYS A 145 4.89 4.65 18.77
N ALA A 146 6.04 3.96 18.76
CA ALA A 146 6.16 2.65 19.38
C ALA A 146 5.74 2.63 20.86
N GLU A 147 6.07 3.69 21.62
CA GLU A 147 5.69 3.81 23.01
C GLU A 147 4.18 4.01 23.25
N GLN A 148 3.42 4.39 22.23
CA GLN A 148 1.96 4.55 22.30
C GLN A 148 1.24 3.22 22.03
N LEU A 149 1.80 2.35 21.21
CA LEU A 149 1.23 1.05 20.80
C LEU A 149 1.37 0.02 21.95
N LYS A 150 0.61 0.22 23.02
CA LYS A 150 0.66 -0.62 24.22
C LYS A 150 -0.04 -1.97 24.01
N PRO A 151 0.42 -3.04 24.71
CA PRO A 151 -0.24 -4.35 24.67
C PRO A 151 -1.74 -4.30 24.99
N ALA A 152 -2.17 -3.40 25.88
CA ALA A 152 -3.57 -3.23 26.25
C ALA A 152 -4.46 -2.84 25.04
N PHE A 153 -3.94 -2.08 24.08
CA PHE A 153 -4.67 -1.77 22.86
C PHE A 153 -4.94 -3.05 22.03
N PHE A 154 -3.91 -3.87 21.81
CA PHE A 154 -4.03 -5.09 21.04
C PHE A 154 -4.82 -6.21 21.75
N GLN A 155 -4.91 -6.17 23.07
CA GLN A 155 -5.82 -7.03 23.83
C GLN A 155 -7.29 -6.70 23.57
N GLN A 156 -7.62 -5.41 23.40
CA GLN A 156 -8.98 -4.95 23.08
C GLN A 156 -9.28 -5.01 21.58
N HIS A 157 -8.29 -4.79 20.76
CA HIS A 157 -8.38 -4.74 19.30
C HIS A 157 -7.28 -5.61 18.67
N PRO A 158 -7.45 -6.94 18.65
CA PRO A 158 -6.48 -7.86 18.06
C PRO A 158 -6.19 -7.48 16.60
N PHE A 159 -4.90 -7.38 16.27
CA PHE A 159 -4.45 -7.11 14.90
C PHE A 159 -3.22 -7.97 14.61
N ASP A 160 -3.42 -9.05 13.85
CA ASP A 160 -2.45 -10.14 13.63
C ASP A 160 -1.44 -9.83 12.51
N PHE A 161 -1.38 -8.58 12.06
CA PHE A 161 -0.37 -8.09 11.14
C PHE A 161 0.97 -7.86 11.87
N ASN A 162 2.07 -7.95 11.14
CA ASN A 162 3.36 -7.48 11.63
C ASN A 162 3.31 -5.95 11.76
N ILE A 163 3.33 -5.44 12.96
CA ILE A 163 3.12 -4.02 13.24
C ILE A 163 4.43 -3.24 13.13
N ILE A 164 4.42 -2.17 12.38
CA ILE A 164 5.51 -1.22 12.21
C ILE A 164 5.04 0.13 12.76
N ALA A 165 5.66 0.59 13.83
CA ALA A 165 5.39 1.89 14.45
C ALA A 165 6.15 3.02 13.74
N ASP A 166 5.87 4.27 14.12
CA ASP A 166 6.60 5.46 13.64
C ASP A 166 6.64 5.59 12.12
N SER A 167 5.66 5.03 11.41
CA SER A 167 5.67 4.84 9.95
C SER A 167 5.25 6.06 9.15
N ARG A 168 5.27 7.26 9.73
CA ARG A 168 4.80 8.49 9.07
C ARG A 168 5.54 8.79 7.76
N ASP A 169 6.85 8.61 7.73
CA ASP A 169 7.64 8.90 6.53
C ASP A 169 7.47 7.80 5.47
N ILE A 170 7.35 6.54 5.88
CA ILE A 170 6.95 5.45 4.98
C ILE A 170 5.57 5.75 4.39
N ALA A 171 4.59 6.13 5.21
CA ALA A 171 3.25 6.46 4.75
C ALA A 171 3.25 7.60 3.71
N LYS A 172 4.08 8.64 3.92
CA LYS A 172 4.22 9.75 2.95
C LYS A 172 4.74 9.27 1.60
N SER A 173 5.68 8.31 1.57
CA SER A 173 6.25 7.80 0.33
C SER A 173 5.27 7.00 -0.52
N PHE A 174 4.20 6.47 0.07
CA PHE A 174 3.13 5.77 -0.64
C PHE A 174 2.09 6.68 -1.29
N TYR A 175 2.13 7.98 -1.02
CA TYR A 175 1.28 8.99 -1.66
C TYR A 175 -0.22 8.64 -1.68
N PHE A 176 -0.84 8.56 -0.51
CA PHE A 176 -2.28 8.29 -0.35
C PHE A 176 -2.96 9.32 0.55
N LEU A 177 -4.29 9.40 0.46
CA LEU A 177 -5.13 10.25 1.30
C LEU A 177 -5.84 9.44 2.39
N GLY A 178 -5.37 9.62 3.62
CA GLY A 178 -6.07 9.14 4.82
C GLY A 178 -5.89 7.66 5.12
N SER A 179 -6.43 7.25 6.25
CA SER A 179 -6.41 5.88 6.76
C SER A 179 -7.83 5.43 7.08
N PRO A 180 -8.14 4.13 6.99
CA PRO A 180 -7.23 3.07 6.56
C PRO A 180 -7.00 3.08 5.06
N THR A 181 -5.78 2.75 4.64
CA THR A 181 -5.46 2.49 3.22
C THR A 181 -4.72 1.16 3.12
N THR A 182 -5.19 0.29 2.23
CA THR A 182 -4.58 -1.02 2.01
C THR A 182 -4.03 -1.12 0.59
N TYR A 183 -2.84 -1.72 0.47
CA TYR A 183 -2.22 -2.10 -0.80
C TYR A 183 -2.01 -3.61 -0.84
N ILE A 184 -2.19 -4.20 -2.01
CA ILE A 184 -1.76 -5.54 -2.34
C ILE A 184 -0.62 -5.42 -3.34
N VAL A 185 0.53 -6.00 -2.99
CA VAL A 185 1.76 -5.93 -3.78
C VAL A 185 2.15 -7.35 -4.17
N ASP A 186 2.58 -7.54 -5.41
CA ASP A 186 3.01 -8.85 -5.89
C ASP A 186 4.43 -9.21 -5.47
N GLN A 187 4.87 -10.40 -5.84
CA GLN A 187 6.18 -10.96 -5.52
C GLN A 187 7.36 -10.17 -6.11
N GLY A 188 7.12 -9.36 -7.13
CA GLY A 188 8.08 -8.44 -7.75
C GLY A 188 8.08 -7.04 -7.12
N GLY A 189 7.26 -6.79 -6.09
CA GLY A 189 7.14 -5.50 -5.44
C GLY A 189 6.24 -4.50 -6.19
N VAL A 190 5.43 -4.95 -7.16
CA VAL A 190 4.53 -4.10 -7.94
C VAL A 190 3.16 -4.04 -7.27
N ILE A 191 2.61 -2.84 -7.11
CA ILE A 191 1.26 -2.61 -6.57
C ILE A 191 0.24 -3.17 -7.55
N GLN A 192 -0.53 -4.16 -7.13
CA GLN A 192 -1.56 -4.81 -7.94
C GLN A 192 -2.97 -4.36 -7.59
N ASN A 193 -3.17 -3.89 -6.36
CA ASN A 193 -4.44 -3.34 -5.92
C ASN A 193 -4.22 -2.35 -4.78
N ALA A 194 -5.11 -1.36 -4.66
CA ALA A 194 -5.15 -0.43 -3.54
C ALA A 194 -6.59 0.01 -3.27
N TRP A 195 -6.89 0.39 -2.03
CA TRP A 195 -8.17 1.04 -1.69
C TRP A 195 -8.05 1.82 -0.38
N VAL A 196 -8.89 2.84 -0.26
CA VAL A 196 -9.14 3.53 0.99
C VAL A 196 -10.34 2.86 1.66
N GLY A 197 -10.18 2.40 2.89
CA GLY A 197 -11.21 1.73 3.67
C GLY A 197 -12.06 2.68 4.49
N GLY A 198 -12.98 2.12 5.27
CA GLY A 198 -13.73 2.85 6.30
C GLY A 198 -14.85 3.77 5.83
N ILE A 199 -15.15 3.82 4.55
CA ILE A 199 -16.25 4.64 4.04
C ILE A 199 -17.51 3.77 3.99
N GLY A 200 -18.36 3.92 5.02
CA GLY A 200 -19.62 3.18 5.16
C GLY A 200 -19.55 2.12 6.25
N LEU A 201 -19.47 2.54 7.50
CA LEU A 201 -19.62 1.66 8.66
C LEU A 201 -21.02 1.00 8.62
N GLY A 202 -21.07 -0.32 8.61
CA GLY A 202 -22.30 -1.11 8.63
C GLY A 202 -22.15 -2.47 7.94
N GLN A 203 -22.94 -2.74 6.92
CA GLN A 203 -23.01 -4.05 6.25
C GLN A 203 -21.77 -4.44 5.40
N ARG A 204 -20.75 -3.57 5.28
CA ARG A 204 -19.54 -3.77 4.46
C ARG A 204 -18.28 -4.09 5.25
N ALA A 205 -18.40 -4.52 6.49
CA ALA A 205 -17.23 -4.85 7.33
C ALA A 205 -16.34 -5.97 6.73
N LEU A 206 -16.87 -6.79 5.84
CA LEU A 206 -16.13 -7.85 5.14
C LEU A 206 -15.55 -7.40 3.79
N GLU A 207 -15.91 -6.22 3.28
CA GLU A 207 -15.42 -5.74 1.97
C GLU A 207 -13.88 -5.69 1.87
N PRO A 208 -13.12 -5.23 2.90
CA PRO A 208 -11.66 -5.30 2.87
C PRO A 208 -11.12 -6.73 2.74
N TYR A 209 -11.75 -7.69 3.42
CA TYR A 209 -11.41 -9.10 3.33
C TYR A 209 -11.63 -9.64 1.92
N ASP A 210 -12.82 -9.45 1.35
CA ASP A 210 -13.18 -9.98 0.04
C ASP A 210 -12.29 -9.42 -1.07
N ARG A 211 -12.01 -8.11 -1.03
CA ARG A 211 -11.10 -7.45 -1.97
C ARG A 211 -9.68 -7.99 -1.88
N ALA A 212 -9.13 -8.07 -0.68
CA ALA A 212 -7.79 -8.58 -0.46
C ALA A 212 -7.70 -10.05 -0.87
N LYS A 213 -8.66 -10.88 -0.45
CA LYS A 213 -8.69 -12.30 -0.80
C LYS A 213 -8.67 -12.53 -2.30
N ALA A 214 -9.53 -11.86 -3.05
CA ALA A 214 -9.58 -12.00 -4.50
C ALA A 214 -8.25 -11.62 -5.18
N ALA A 215 -7.60 -10.55 -4.71
CA ALA A 215 -6.31 -10.11 -5.24
C ALA A 215 -5.17 -11.09 -4.89
N ILE A 216 -5.10 -11.56 -3.63
CA ILE A 216 -4.07 -12.49 -3.17
C ILE A 216 -4.20 -13.84 -3.91
N ASP A 217 -5.41 -14.41 -4.00
CA ASP A 217 -5.65 -15.68 -4.69
C ASP A 217 -5.17 -15.63 -6.14
N LYS A 218 -5.48 -14.53 -6.84
CA LYS A 218 -5.02 -14.32 -8.21
C LYS A 218 -3.49 -14.31 -8.32
N LEU A 219 -2.79 -13.63 -7.41
CA LEU A 219 -1.33 -13.53 -7.41
C LEU A 219 -0.64 -14.86 -7.11
N LEU A 220 -1.18 -15.63 -6.15
CA LEU A 220 -0.64 -16.95 -5.81
C LEU A 220 -0.81 -17.95 -6.96
N LEU A 221 -1.90 -17.88 -7.74
CA LEU A 221 -2.12 -18.74 -8.91
C LEU A 221 -1.15 -18.44 -10.06
N THR A 222 -0.69 -17.20 -10.20
CA THR A 222 0.22 -16.79 -11.28
C THR A 222 1.69 -17.07 -10.97
N ALA A 223 2.05 -17.22 -9.71
CA ALA A 223 3.42 -17.51 -9.26
C ALA A 223 3.90 -18.95 -9.57
N HIS A 224 2.99 -19.86 -9.90
CA HIS A 224 3.26 -21.28 -10.19
C HIS A 224 3.35 -21.59 -11.69
N LYS A 225 3.39 -20.58 -12.54
CA LYS A 225 3.60 -20.72 -14.00
C LYS A 225 4.98 -20.22 -14.42
#